data_752f9c7dedd04092ffe75a5f942a0d1e
#
_entry.id   752f9c7dedd04092ffe75a5f942a0d1e
#
_cell.length_a   1.000
_cell.length_b   1.000
_cell.length_c   1.000
_cell.angle_alpha   90.00
_cell.angle_beta   90.00
_cell.angle_gamma   90.00
#
_symmetry.space_group_name_H-M   'P 1'
#
loop_
_entity.id
_entity.type
_entity.pdbx_description
1 polymer ?
#
loop_
_entity_poly.entity_id
_entity_poly.type
_entity_poly.pdbx_seq_one_letter_code
_entity_poly.pdbx_strand_id
1 'polypeptide(L)' 'MDISLSEQRSGTLIDPTSVHGILWLQTHFESTHWDAIKNGLVIIPTEDAKLMFKDATQAGLNVNFINSLSQLDKI' A
#
# COMPACT_ATOMS: atom_id res chain seq x y z
N MET A 1 -4.03 -11.91 2.46
CA MET A 1 -3.77 -10.50 2.14
C MET A 1 -2.32 -10.32 1.72
N ASP A 2 -2.09 -9.60 0.63
CA ASP A 2 -0.73 -9.39 0.12
C ASP A 2 -0.20 -8.00 0.41
N ILE A 3 -1.05 -6.98 0.33
CA ILE A 3 -0.68 -5.60 0.58
C ILE A 3 -1.80 -4.92 1.35
N SER A 4 -1.42 -4.16 2.36
CA SER A 4 -2.35 -3.30 3.11
C SER A 4 -2.01 -1.85 2.82
N LEU A 5 -3.01 -1.07 2.44
CA LEU A 5 -2.88 0.37 2.21
C LEU A 5 -3.71 1.09 3.28
N SER A 6 -3.05 1.93 4.07
CA SER A 6 -3.71 2.67 5.16
C SER A 6 -3.67 4.16 4.86
N GLU A 7 -4.83 4.77 4.70
CA GLU A 7 -4.93 6.19 4.47
C GLU A 7 -4.62 6.96 5.76
N GLN A 8 -3.73 7.94 5.65
CA GLN A 8 -3.32 8.79 6.75
C GLN A 8 -3.36 10.25 6.29
N ARG A 9 -3.13 11.17 7.21
CA ARG A 9 -3.17 12.61 6.88
C ARG A 9 -2.13 13.01 5.85
N SER A 10 -0.96 12.40 5.90
CA SER A 10 0.15 12.72 5.01
C SER A 10 0.14 11.94 3.70
N GLY A 11 -0.82 11.03 3.53
CA GLY A 11 -0.92 10.18 2.35
C GLY A 11 -1.35 8.78 2.73
N THR A 12 -0.93 7.79 1.97
CA THR A 12 -1.29 6.41 2.22
C THR A 12 -0.04 5.58 2.49
N LEU A 13 -0.05 4.87 3.62
CA LEU A 13 1.02 3.98 4.01
C LEU A 13 0.90 2.65 3.27
N ILE A 14 2.00 2.18 2.71
CA ILE A 14 2.06 0.88 2.04
C ILE A 14 2.67 -0.13 3.00
N ASP A 15 1.95 -1.22 3.25
CA ASP A 15 2.42 -2.28 4.14
C ASP A 15 2.26 -3.64 3.46
N PRO A 16 3.34 -4.19 2.87
CA PRO A 16 3.26 -5.53 2.28
C PRO A 16 3.16 -6.57 3.40
N THR A 17 2.25 -7.51 3.26
CA THR A 17 1.97 -8.52 4.28
C THR A 17 2.29 -9.94 3.81
N SER A 18 2.77 -10.09 2.57
CA SER A 18 3.17 -11.38 2.03
C SER A 18 4.40 -11.23 1.13
N VAL A 19 5.04 -12.35 0.85
CA VAL A 19 6.17 -12.37 -0.10
C VAL A 19 5.72 -11.90 -1.49
N HIS A 20 4.54 -12.32 -1.92
CA HIS A 20 3.99 -11.89 -3.22
C HIS A 20 3.80 -10.38 -3.26
N GLY A 21 3.31 -9.79 -2.18
CA GLY A 21 3.15 -8.34 -2.08
C GLY A 21 4.48 -7.61 -2.15
N ILE A 22 5.48 -8.11 -1.43
CA ILE A 22 6.81 -7.52 -1.45
C ILE A 22 7.41 -7.58 -2.86
N LEU A 23 7.34 -8.75 -3.51
CA LEU A 23 7.90 -8.92 -4.85
C LEU A 23 7.21 -8.01 -5.88
N TRP A 24 5.89 -7.90 -5.79
CA TRP A 24 5.15 -7.03 -6.71
C TRP A 24 5.57 -5.57 -6.53
N LEU A 25 5.69 -5.11 -5.28
CA LEU A 25 6.12 -3.75 -4.99
C LEU A 25 7.55 -3.49 -5.48
N GLN A 26 8.44 -4.48 -5.37
CA GLN A 26 9.80 -4.34 -5.87
C GLN A 26 9.86 -4.11 -7.38
N THR A 27 8.89 -4.60 -8.14
CA THR A 27 8.83 -4.34 -9.57
C THR A 27 8.39 -2.92 -9.91
N HIS A 28 7.79 -2.22 -8.96
CA HIS A 28 7.24 -0.87 -9.15
C HIS A 28 8.06 0.22 -8.48
N PHE A 29 8.99 -0.14 -7.61
CA PHE A 29 9.84 0.80 -6.89
C PHE A 29 11.31 0.47 -7.11
N GLU A 30 12.16 1.51 -7.01
CA GLU A 30 13.60 1.31 -7.14
C GLU A 30 14.15 0.59 -5.90
N SER A 31 15.28 -0.09 -6.08
CA SER A 31 15.88 -0.87 -5.01
C SER A 31 16.25 -0.05 -3.78
N THR A 32 16.48 1.26 -3.95
CA THR A 32 16.76 2.16 -2.83
C THR A 32 15.58 2.29 -1.88
N HIS A 33 14.37 1.95 -2.32
CA HIS A 33 13.16 2.04 -1.49
C HIS A 33 12.72 0.70 -0.91
N TRP A 34 13.35 -0.41 -1.30
CA TRP A 34 12.87 -1.74 -0.93
C TRP A 34 12.89 -2.00 0.57
N ASP A 35 13.93 -1.54 1.27
CA ASP A 35 13.99 -1.71 2.72
C ASP A 35 12.88 -0.94 3.44
N ALA A 36 12.61 0.28 3.00
CA ALA A 36 11.53 1.07 3.56
C ALA A 36 10.16 0.43 3.31
N ILE A 37 9.96 -0.14 2.11
CA ILE A 37 8.72 -0.84 1.78
C ILE A 37 8.55 -2.05 2.69
N LYS A 38 9.59 -2.84 2.85
CA LYS A 38 9.57 -4.06 3.67
C LYS A 38 9.23 -3.74 5.11
N ASN A 39 9.69 -2.60 5.62
CA ASN A 39 9.46 -2.18 6.99
C ASN A 39 8.19 -1.36 7.18
N GLY A 40 7.39 -1.19 6.12
CA GLY A 40 6.14 -0.45 6.22
C GLY A 40 6.32 1.04 6.47
N LEU A 41 7.36 1.63 5.88
CA LEU A 41 7.71 3.03 6.11
C LEU A 41 7.42 3.95 4.92
N VAL A 42 6.88 3.41 3.83
CA VAL A 42 6.63 4.20 2.61
C VAL A 42 5.23 4.76 2.64
N ILE A 43 5.14 6.09 2.50
CA ILE A 43 3.87 6.80 2.38
C ILE A 43 3.86 7.47 1.01
N ILE A 44 2.79 7.26 0.25
CA ILE A 44 2.61 7.86 -1.07
C ILE A 44 1.34 8.71 -1.08
N PRO A 45 1.20 9.63 -2.05
CA PRO A 45 -0.04 10.37 -2.21
C PRO A 45 -1.22 9.41 -2.37
N THR A 46 -2.36 9.75 -1.76
CA THR A 46 -3.53 8.87 -1.78
C THR A 46 -4.02 8.60 -3.20
N GLU A 47 -3.90 9.57 -4.10
CA GLU A 47 -4.27 9.37 -5.50
C GLU A 47 -3.43 8.30 -6.17
N ASP A 48 -2.14 8.28 -5.88
CA ASP A 48 -1.23 7.25 -6.39
C ASP A 48 -1.55 5.89 -5.77
N ALA A 49 -1.93 5.88 -4.50
CA ALA A 49 -2.31 4.65 -3.81
C ALA A 49 -3.56 4.02 -4.44
N LYS A 50 -4.51 4.83 -4.87
CA LYS A 50 -5.71 4.32 -5.55
C LYS A 50 -5.36 3.66 -6.87
N LEU A 51 -4.43 4.24 -7.63
CA LEU A 51 -3.95 3.64 -8.86
C LEU A 51 -3.20 2.33 -8.58
N MET A 52 -2.38 2.32 -7.55
CA MET A 52 -1.65 1.12 -7.13
C MET A 52 -2.61 0.02 -6.69
N PHE A 53 -3.65 0.37 -5.95
CA PHE A 53 -4.69 -0.58 -5.55
C PHE A 53 -5.30 -1.27 -6.76
N LYS A 54 -5.65 -0.48 -7.77
CA LYS A 54 -6.25 -0.99 -8.99
C LYS A 54 -5.28 -1.90 -9.73
N ASP A 55 -4.03 -1.47 -9.88
CA ASP A 55 -3.02 -2.24 -10.62
C ASP A 55 -2.71 -3.55 -9.91
N ALA A 56 -2.52 -3.51 -8.60
CA ALA A 56 -2.22 -4.72 -7.84
C ALA A 56 -3.38 -5.71 -7.87
N THR A 57 -4.60 -5.21 -7.76
CA THR A 57 -5.79 -6.06 -7.83
C THR A 57 -5.89 -6.73 -9.20
N GLN A 58 -5.61 -5.99 -10.27
CA GLN A 58 -5.62 -6.55 -11.62
C GLN A 58 -4.52 -7.57 -11.82
N ALA A 59 -3.41 -7.46 -11.09
CA ALA A 59 -2.32 -8.42 -11.13
C ALA A 59 -2.61 -9.68 -10.31
N GLY A 60 -3.77 -9.76 -9.66
CA GLY A 60 -4.17 -10.93 -8.89
C GLY A 60 -3.77 -10.89 -7.42
N LEU A 61 -3.30 -9.77 -6.91
CA LEU A 61 -2.95 -9.65 -5.51
C LEU A 61 -4.18 -9.30 -4.68
N ASN A 62 -4.17 -9.75 -3.43
CA ASN A 62 -5.17 -9.36 -2.43
C ASN A 62 -4.70 -8.08 -1.77
N VAL A 63 -5.40 -6.98 -2.03
CA VAL A 63 -5.06 -5.68 -1.47
C VAL A 63 -6.20 -5.20 -0.59
N ASN A 64 -5.86 -4.75 0.62
CA ASN A 64 -6.84 -4.17 1.53
C ASN A 64 -6.55 -2.67 1.65
N PHE A 65 -7.57 -1.86 1.40
CA PHE A 65 -7.46 -0.41 1.50
C PHE A 65 -8.22 0.04 2.74
N ILE A 66 -7.49 0.53 3.74
CA ILE A 66 -8.07 0.96 5.00
C ILE A 66 -8.11 2.48 5.02
N ASN A 67 -9.30 3.04 5.17
CA ASN A 67 -9.49 4.47 5.32
C ASN A 67 -9.80 4.76 6.78
N SER A 68 -8.73 5.00 7.56
CA SER A 68 -8.88 5.23 8.99
C SER A 68 -9.57 6.55 9.29
N LEU A 69 -9.49 7.54 8.40
CA LEU A 69 -10.18 8.81 8.60
C LEU A 69 -11.69 8.64 8.50
N SER A 70 -12.15 7.83 7.55
CA SER A 70 -13.59 7.51 7.43
C SER A 70 -14.09 6.74 8.63
N GLN A 71 -13.27 5.86 9.18
CA GLN A 71 -13.66 5.08 10.36
C GLN A 71 -13.86 5.97 11.58
N LEU A 72 -13.05 7.02 11.72
CA LEU A 72 -13.20 7.96 12.80
C LEU A 72 -14.50 8.75 12.71
N ASP A 73 -14.93 9.05 11.49
CA ASP A 73 -16.17 9.79 11.26
C ASP A 73 -17.42 9.00 11.62
N LYS A 74 -17.31 7.69 11.72
CA LYS A 74 -18.45 6.84 12.06
C LYS A 74 -18.69 6.71 13.57
N ILE A 75 -17.77 7.18 14.34
CA ILE A 75 -17.89 7.16 15.78
C ILE A 75 -18.55 8.45 16.25
#